data_020e71514f546b4791b2b0106eafa9bf
#
_entry.id   020e71514f546b4791b2b0106eafa9bf
#
_cell.length_a   1.000
_cell.length_b   1.000
_cell.length_c   1.000
_cell.angle_alpha   90.00
_cell.angle_beta   90.00
_cell.angle_gamma   90.00
#
_symmetry.space_group_name_H-M   'P 1'
#
loop_
_entity.id
_entity.type
_entity.pdbx_description
1 polymer ?
#
loop_
_entity_poly.entity_id
_entity_poly.type
_entity_poly.pdbx_seq_one_letter_code
_entity_poly.pdbx_strand_id
1 'polypeptide(L)'
;MTDDNLKSLSRSKIAMLIDGDNAQAGLLSQMLVEAGRHGQITLCRIYGDWTTNSMNSWKETLNFHAFQPIQQFRYTVGKNATDSAMIIDAMDILHSGVVDGFCLVSSDSDYTRLATRIRETGIFVMGIGEKKTPKPFVNACDLFVYTENLVTLKKSPNTNSQQKGGARKKGEPDPLPLLTQAFEMAVQQDGWASLASMGNALYQLDPAFDPRTYGHKQLSKMIGKFKERFEVRIQEMDGSTLFHVKLKE
;
A
#
# COMPACT_ATOMS: atom_id res chain seq x y z
N MET A 1 37.85 3.87 -2.76
CA MET A 1 36.59 4.10 -2.04
C MET A 1 35.49 3.94 -3.07
N THR A 2 34.79 2.84 -2.99
CA THR A 2 34.12 2.17 -4.08
C THR A 2 32.68 2.66 -4.28
N ASP A 3 32.25 2.76 -5.54
CA ASP A 3 30.91 3.17 -6.03
C ASP A 3 29.72 2.47 -5.36
N ASP A 4 29.93 1.38 -4.64
CA ASP A 4 28.89 0.66 -3.91
C ASP A 4 28.32 1.42 -2.69
N ASN A 5 29.07 2.35 -2.09
CA ASN A 5 28.58 3.15 -0.95
C ASN A 5 27.65 4.31 -1.37
N LEU A 6 27.68 4.72 -2.64
CA LEU A 6 26.76 5.75 -3.17
C LEU A 6 25.40 5.17 -3.58
N LYS A 7 25.34 3.90 -3.93
CA LYS A 7 24.06 3.19 -4.25
C LYS A 7 23.17 2.95 -3.03
N SER A 8 23.74 2.90 -1.82
CA SER A 8 22.96 2.66 -0.59
C SER A 8 22.11 3.86 -0.14
N LEU A 9 22.32 5.06 -0.72
CA LEU A 9 21.56 6.29 -0.42
C LEU A 9 20.49 6.62 -1.46
N SER A 10 20.42 5.87 -2.57
CA SER A 10 19.40 6.05 -3.61
C SER A 10 18.12 5.36 -3.17
N ARG A 11 17.14 6.13 -2.66
CA ARG A 11 15.79 5.62 -2.43
C ARG A 11 15.19 5.19 -3.77
N SER A 12 14.51 4.03 -3.79
CA SER A 12 13.76 3.56 -4.95
C SER A 12 12.81 4.65 -5.47
N LYS A 13 12.83 4.88 -6.78
CA LYS A 13 11.99 5.90 -7.45
C LYS A 13 10.63 5.31 -7.78
N ILE A 14 9.57 6.01 -7.40
CA ILE A 14 8.19 5.55 -7.61
C ILE A 14 7.45 6.52 -8.54
N ALA A 15 6.77 5.95 -9.55
CA ALA A 15 5.75 6.64 -10.32
C ALA A 15 4.39 6.49 -9.62
N MET A 16 3.77 7.59 -9.22
CA MET A 16 2.42 7.59 -8.67
C MET A 16 1.42 8.05 -9.74
N LEU A 17 0.57 7.12 -10.16
CA LEU A 17 -0.44 7.31 -11.19
C LEU A 17 -1.82 7.17 -10.59
N ILE A 18 -2.64 8.23 -10.70
CA ILE A 18 -3.93 8.33 -10.03
C ILE A 18 -5.05 8.40 -11.07
N ASP A 19 -5.98 7.48 -10.99
CA ASP A 19 -7.25 7.55 -11.66
C ASP A 19 -8.15 8.59 -10.93
N GLY A 20 -8.18 9.81 -11.46
CA GLY A 20 -8.86 10.93 -10.83
C GLY A 20 -10.38 10.81 -10.84
N ASP A 21 -10.94 9.97 -11.69
CA ASP A 21 -12.38 9.71 -11.76
C ASP A 21 -12.85 8.80 -10.62
N ASN A 22 -11.98 7.90 -10.14
CA ASN A 22 -12.29 6.89 -9.12
C ASN A 22 -11.63 7.16 -7.77
N ALA A 23 -10.59 7.99 -7.70
CA ALA A 23 -9.87 8.26 -6.47
C ALA A 23 -10.42 9.50 -5.73
N GLN A 24 -10.13 9.58 -4.42
CA GLN A 24 -10.59 10.67 -3.56
C GLN A 24 -9.48 11.73 -3.36
N ALA A 25 -9.63 12.92 -3.93
CA ALA A 25 -8.68 14.03 -3.80
C ALA A 25 -8.35 14.38 -2.33
N GLY A 26 -9.32 14.32 -1.44
CA GLY A 26 -9.16 14.63 -0.02
C GLY A 26 -8.23 13.67 0.75
N LEU A 27 -7.80 12.56 0.15
CA LEU A 27 -6.87 11.59 0.73
C LEU A 27 -5.46 11.67 0.13
N LEU A 28 -5.20 12.59 -0.82
CA LEU A 28 -3.92 12.65 -1.52
C LEU A 28 -2.72 12.78 -0.57
N SER A 29 -2.80 13.63 0.45
CA SER A 29 -1.72 13.79 1.43
C SER A 29 -1.39 12.48 2.15
N GLN A 30 -2.40 11.67 2.49
CA GLN A 30 -2.22 10.37 3.15
C GLN A 30 -1.67 9.31 2.17
N MET A 31 -2.13 9.33 0.93
CA MET A 31 -1.61 8.47 -0.14
C MET A 31 -0.12 8.74 -0.40
N LEU A 32 0.29 10.02 -0.43
CA LEU A 32 1.69 10.43 -0.56
C LEU A 32 2.55 9.95 0.61
N VAL A 33 2.06 10.09 1.84
CA VAL A 33 2.76 9.59 3.03
C VAL A 33 2.92 8.08 2.98
N GLU A 34 1.89 7.35 2.57
CA GLU A 34 1.92 5.89 2.50
C GLU A 34 2.88 5.41 1.40
N ALA A 35 2.77 5.93 0.17
CA ALA A 35 3.66 5.58 -0.94
C ALA A 35 5.12 6.00 -0.66
N GLY A 36 5.33 7.14 0.00
CA GLY A 36 6.65 7.65 0.37
C GLY A 36 7.42 6.78 1.37
N ARG A 37 6.76 5.82 2.03
CA ARG A 37 7.43 4.80 2.88
C ARG A 37 8.20 3.77 2.07
N HIS A 38 7.78 3.56 0.82
CA HIS A 38 8.33 2.53 -0.05
C HIS A 38 9.35 3.07 -1.05
N GLY A 39 9.44 4.41 -1.21
CA GLY A 39 10.41 5.04 -2.08
C GLY A 39 10.17 6.54 -2.24
N GLN A 40 11.01 7.18 -3.04
CA GLN A 40 10.84 8.57 -3.42
C GLN A 40 9.86 8.67 -4.59
N ILE A 41 8.76 9.40 -4.42
CA ILE A 41 7.81 9.65 -5.50
C ILE A 41 8.43 10.70 -6.43
N THR A 42 8.88 10.28 -7.61
CA THR A 42 9.57 11.13 -8.58
C THR A 42 8.68 11.54 -9.75
N LEU A 43 7.62 10.79 -10.00
CA LEU A 43 6.67 11.02 -11.07
C LEU A 43 5.25 10.98 -10.49
N CYS A 44 4.48 12.06 -10.69
CA CYS A 44 3.17 12.25 -10.10
C CYS A 44 2.18 12.68 -11.19
N ARG A 45 1.24 11.80 -11.58
CA ARG A 45 0.24 12.11 -12.62
C ARG A 45 -1.17 11.75 -12.15
N ILE A 46 -2.14 12.61 -12.51
CA ILE A 46 -3.56 12.36 -12.28
C ILE A 46 -4.29 12.42 -13.61
N TYR A 47 -5.00 11.35 -13.93
CA TYR A 47 -5.72 11.17 -15.18
C TYR A 47 -7.21 11.46 -14.99
N GLY A 48 -7.83 12.13 -15.94
CA GLY A 48 -9.26 12.40 -15.89
C GLY A 48 -9.71 13.41 -16.94
N ASP A 49 -11.02 13.61 -17.02
CA ASP A 49 -11.59 14.66 -17.83
C ASP A 49 -11.71 15.96 -17.02
N TRP A 50 -10.69 16.80 -17.12
CA TRP A 50 -10.55 18.06 -16.37
C TRP A 50 -11.57 19.12 -16.76
N THR A 51 -12.40 18.88 -17.76
CA THR A 51 -13.53 19.74 -18.15
C THR A 51 -14.74 19.49 -17.29
N THR A 52 -14.80 18.39 -16.56
CA THR A 52 -15.93 17.99 -15.72
C THR A 52 -15.83 18.57 -14.31
N ASN A 53 -16.99 18.70 -13.65
CA ASN A 53 -17.06 19.19 -12.27
C ASN A 53 -16.49 18.18 -11.26
N SER A 54 -16.43 16.89 -11.57
CA SER A 54 -15.85 15.87 -10.71
C SER A 54 -14.37 16.12 -10.41
N MET A 55 -13.64 16.74 -11.36
CA MET A 55 -12.23 17.06 -11.22
C MET A 55 -11.96 18.36 -10.42
N ASN A 56 -12.98 19.12 -10.04
CA ASN A 56 -12.77 20.38 -9.32
C ASN A 56 -12.08 20.17 -7.97
N SER A 57 -12.38 19.07 -7.24
CA SER A 57 -11.73 18.73 -5.97
C SER A 57 -10.23 18.46 -6.11
N TRP A 58 -9.78 18.07 -7.31
CA TRP A 58 -8.38 17.85 -7.61
C TRP A 58 -7.61 19.13 -7.95
N LYS A 59 -8.27 20.13 -8.56
CA LYS A 59 -7.62 21.36 -9.04
C LYS A 59 -6.85 22.11 -7.95
N GLU A 60 -7.45 22.24 -6.76
CA GLU A 60 -6.78 22.86 -5.62
C GLU A 60 -5.58 22.04 -5.12
N THR A 61 -5.71 20.73 -5.15
CA THR A 61 -4.74 19.78 -4.63
C THR A 61 -3.52 19.62 -5.55
N LEU A 62 -3.73 19.71 -6.88
CA LEU A 62 -2.67 19.60 -7.88
C LEU A 62 -1.56 20.62 -7.67
N ASN A 63 -1.94 21.89 -7.52
CA ASN A 63 -0.99 22.99 -7.43
C ASN A 63 -0.14 22.88 -6.16
N PHE A 64 -0.77 22.47 -5.06
CA PHE A 64 -0.10 22.32 -3.76
C PHE A 64 0.94 21.16 -3.75
N HIS A 65 0.64 20.06 -4.45
CA HIS A 65 1.47 18.85 -4.43
C HIS A 65 2.29 18.65 -5.71
N ALA A 66 2.30 19.60 -6.63
CA ALA A 66 3.04 19.55 -7.91
C ALA A 66 2.71 18.29 -8.75
N PHE A 67 1.43 17.89 -8.79
CA PHE A 67 0.98 16.80 -9.66
C PHE A 67 0.72 17.32 -11.09
N GLN A 68 1.08 16.49 -12.07
CA GLN A 68 0.78 16.77 -13.48
C GLN A 68 -0.62 16.26 -13.81
N PRO A 69 -1.56 17.12 -14.21
CA PRO A 69 -2.85 16.70 -14.73
C PRO A 69 -2.69 16.16 -16.16
N ILE A 70 -3.23 14.98 -16.41
CA ILE A 70 -3.31 14.40 -17.76
C ILE A 70 -4.76 14.47 -18.20
N GLN A 71 -5.01 15.24 -19.27
CA GLN A 71 -6.35 15.40 -19.84
C GLN A 71 -6.69 14.23 -20.74
N GLN A 72 -7.84 13.61 -20.48
CA GLN A 72 -8.46 12.67 -21.38
C GLN A 72 -9.93 13.02 -21.57
N PHE A 73 -10.28 13.47 -22.77
CA PHE A 73 -11.67 13.79 -23.10
C PHE A 73 -12.51 12.53 -23.21
N ARG A 74 -13.70 12.56 -22.65
CA ARG A 74 -14.69 11.49 -22.79
C ARG A 74 -15.53 11.73 -24.04
N TYR A 75 -15.10 11.20 -25.19
CA TYR A 75 -15.86 11.33 -26.45
C TYR A 75 -17.14 10.48 -26.47
N THR A 76 -17.22 9.45 -25.64
CA THR A 76 -18.38 8.55 -25.56
C THR A 76 -18.64 8.20 -24.09
N VAL A 77 -19.88 8.35 -23.66
CA VAL A 77 -20.30 8.00 -22.29
C VAL A 77 -20.15 6.49 -22.09
N GLY A 78 -19.55 6.09 -20.97
CA GLY A 78 -19.39 4.69 -20.57
C GLY A 78 -18.23 3.95 -21.20
N LYS A 79 -17.25 4.65 -21.84
CA LYS A 79 -16.00 4.05 -22.28
C LYS A 79 -14.84 4.46 -21.35
N ASN A 80 -13.92 3.51 -21.13
CA ASN A 80 -12.75 3.61 -20.25
C ASN A 80 -11.61 4.42 -20.90
N ALA A 81 -11.90 5.66 -21.31
CA ALA A 81 -10.91 6.49 -22.02
C ALA A 81 -9.77 6.93 -21.08
N THR A 82 -10.10 7.28 -19.84
CA THR A 82 -9.14 7.66 -18.80
C THR A 82 -8.23 6.50 -18.44
N ASP A 83 -8.81 5.30 -18.28
CA ASP A 83 -8.05 4.07 -17.94
C ASP A 83 -7.05 3.74 -19.05
N SER A 84 -7.47 3.82 -20.32
CA SER A 84 -6.60 3.59 -21.47
C SER A 84 -5.41 4.56 -21.50
N ALA A 85 -5.63 5.85 -21.20
CA ALA A 85 -4.57 6.85 -21.16
C ALA A 85 -3.57 6.55 -20.04
N MET A 86 -4.04 6.19 -18.85
CA MET A 86 -3.19 5.82 -17.73
C MET A 86 -2.41 4.53 -18.00
N ILE A 87 -3.03 3.53 -18.64
CA ILE A 87 -2.36 2.26 -19.00
C ILE A 87 -1.24 2.52 -20.01
N ILE A 88 -1.48 3.28 -21.08
CA ILE A 88 -0.48 3.59 -22.10
C ILE A 88 0.70 4.32 -21.46
N ASP A 89 0.43 5.36 -20.71
CA ASP A 89 1.45 6.18 -20.06
C ASP A 89 2.27 5.37 -19.04
N ALA A 90 1.61 4.50 -18.26
CA ALA A 90 2.29 3.58 -17.34
C ALA A 90 3.24 2.64 -18.09
N MET A 91 2.84 2.13 -19.25
CA MET A 91 3.70 1.26 -20.09
C MET A 91 4.89 2.03 -20.68
N ASP A 92 4.69 3.29 -21.09
CA ASP A 92 5.78 4.14 -21.58
C ASP A 92 6.79 4.43 -20.45
N ILE A 93 6.32 4.74 -19.24
CA ILE A 93 7.16 4.92 -18.06
C ILE A 93 7.92 3.63 -17.73
N LEU A 94 7.26 2.47 -17.77
CA LEU A 94 7.88 1.17 -17.54
C LEU A 94 9.04 0.92 -18.51
N HIS A 95 8.81 1.13 -19.79
CA HIS A 95 9.83 0.91 -20.83
C HIS A 95 10.97 1.94 -20.79
N SER A 96 10.73 3.13 -20.25
CA SER A 96 11.79 4.14 -20.08
C SER A 96 12.81 3.78 -19.00
N GLY A 97 12.47 2.88 -18.08
CA GLY A 97 13.35 2.43 -17.00
C GLY A 97 13.72 3.52 -15.99
N VAL A 98 12.94 4.60 -15.89
CA VAL A 98 13.25 5.76 -15.02
C VAL A 98 12.77 5.58 -13.58
N VAL A 99 11.97 4.54 -13.30
CA VAL A 99 11.41 4.24 -11.98
C VAL A 99 11.65 2.80 -11.57
N ASP A 100 11.70 2.57 -10.26
CA ASP A 100 11.91 1.26 -9.63
C ASP A 100 10.58 0.68 -9.11
N GLY A 101 9.50 1.45 -9.14
CA GLY A 101 8.19 1.03 -8.67
C GLY A 101 7.05 1.91 -9.17
N PHE A 102 5.84 1.37 -9.09
CA PHE A 102 4.59 2.07 -9.41
C PHE A 102 3.66 2.07 -8.19
N CYS A 103 2.98 3.20 -7.98
CA CYS A 103 1.83 3.31 -7.10
C CYS A 103 0.59 3.62 -7.97
N LEU A 104 -0.26 2.62 -8.14
CA LEU A 104 -1.50 2.72 -8.92
C LEU A 104 -2.67 3.03 -7.97
N VAL A 105 -3.31 4.18 -8.17
CA VAL A 105 -4.41 4.61 -7.29
C VAL A 105 -5.72 4.51 -8.06
N SER A 106 -6.42 3.42 -7.86
CA SER A 106 -7.76 3.15 -8.40
C SER A 106 -8.42 1.97 -7.67
N SER A 107 -9.74 1.86 -7.81
CA SER A 107 -10.50 0.68 -7.36
C SER A 107 -11.04 -0.14 -8.54
N ASP A 108 -10.62 0.16 -9.76
CA ASP A 108 -11.09 -0.50 -10.97
C ASP A 108 -10.26 -1.75 -11.29
N SER A 109 -10.95 -2.83 -11.62
CA SER A 109 -10.35 -4.11 -12.04
C SER A 109 -9.64 -4.06 -13.39
N ASP A 110 -9.90 -3.05 -14.20
CA ASP A 110 -9.30 -2.89 -15.54
C ASP A 110 -7.78 -2.69 -15.44
N TYR A 111 -7.29 -2.19 -14.31
CA TYR A 111 -5.85 -2.08 -14.02
C TYR A 111 -5.17 -3.39 -13.60
N THR A 112 -5.92 -4.49 -13.43
CA THR A 112 -5.35 -5.80 -13.06
C THR A 112 -4.26 -6.25 -14.02
N ARG A 113 -4.52 -6.14 -15.34
CA ARG A 113 -3.55 -6.55 -16.38
C ARG A 113 -2.31 -5.65 -16.38
N LEU A 114 -2.47 -4.35 -16.14
CA LEU A 114 -1.37 -3.42 -16.00
C LEU A 114 -0.47 -3.79 -14.81
N ALA A 115 -1.06 -3.96 -13.62
CA ALA A 115 -0.32 -4.35 -12.41
C ALA A 115 0.44 -5.66 -12.61
N THR A 116 -0.21 -6.68 -13.17
CA THR A 116 0.44 -7.96 -13.51
C THR A 116 1.61 -7.75 -14.46
N ARG A 117 1.43 -6.95 -15.53
CA ARG A 117 2.47 -6.71 -16.53
C ARG A 117 3.69 -6.00 -15.95
N ILE A 118 3.48 -5.01 -15.09
CA ILE A 118 4.58 -4.31 -14.41
C ILE A 118 5.33 -5.31 -13.51
N ARG A 119 4.62 -6.09 -12.70
CA ARG A 119 5.21 -7.11 -11.82
C ARG A 119 6.01 -8.19 -12.55
N GLU A 120 5.57 -8.61 -13.73
CA GLU A 120 6.30 -9.56 -14.59
C GLU A 120 7.70 -9.07 -14.97
N THR A 121 7.93 -7.76 -14.99
CA THR A 121 9.25 -7.16 -15.24
C THR A 121 10.14 -7.05 -14.00
N GLY A 122 9.65 -7.49 -12.84
CA GLY A 122 10.34 -7.40 -11.55
C GLY A 122 10.26 -6.02 -10.90
N ILE A 123 9.43 -5.10 -11.42
CA ILE A 123 9.23 -3.77 -10.87
C ILE A 123 8.13 -3.82 -9.80
N PHE A 124 8.38 -3.17 -8.66
CA PHE A 124 7.46 -3.13 -7.52
C PHE A 124 6.14 -2.44 -7.88
N VAL A 125 5.00 -3.04 -7.49
CA VAL A 125 3.66 -2.49 -7.70
C VAL A 125 2.92 -2.34 -6.37
N MET A 126 2.63 -1.10 -6.01
CA MET A 126 1.72 -0.77 -4.92
C MET A 126 0.37 -0.35 -5.49
N GLY A 127 -0.71 -0.90 -4.96
CA GLY A 127 -2.08 -0.45 -5.24
C GLY A 127 -2.64 0.37 -4.07
N ILE A 128 -3.43 1.40 -4.36
CA ILE A 128 -4.25 2.11 -3.37
C ILE A 128 -5.67 2.19 -3.90
N GLY A 129 -6.65 1.66 -3.14
CA GLY A 129 -8.06 1.66 -3.55
C GLY A 129 -8.99 1.42 -2.37
N GLU A 130 -10.29 1.47 -2.63
CA GLU A 130 -11.31 1.22 -1.62
C GLU A 130 -11.44 -0.27 -1.29
N LYS A 131 -12.05 -0.61 -0.14
CA LYS A 131 -12.32 -2.02 0.26
C LYS A 131 -13.17 -2.81 -0.74
N LYS A 132 -13.94 -2.10 -1.58
CA LYS A 132 -14.73 -2.71 -2.65
C LYS A 132 -13.89 -3.16 -3.86
N THR A 133 -12.60 -2.80 -3.92
CA THR A 133 -11.70 -3.15 -5.03
C THR A 133 -11.70 -4.66 -5.25
N PRO A 134 -11.91 -5.14 -6.50
CA PRO A 134 -11.92 -6.56 -6.81
C PRO A 134 -10.61 -7.25 -6.46
N LYS A 135 -10.71 -8.43 -5.86
CA LYS A 135 -9.54 -9.24 -5.44
C LYS A 135 -8.51 -9.49 -6.54
N PRO A 136 -8.87 -9.71 -7.83
CA PRO A 136 -7.88 -9.84 -8.89
C PRO A 136 -6.91 -8.67 -8.97
N PHE A 137 -7.39 -7.43 -8.85
CA PHE A 137 -6.51 -6.25 -8.86
C PHE A 137 -5.65 -6.18 -7.58
N VAL A 138 -6.23 -6.43 -6.43
CA VAL A 138 -5.51 -6.49 -5.15
C VAL A 138 -4.34 -7.50 -5.23
N ASN A 139 -4.62 -8.71 -5.71
CA ASN A 139 -3.63 -9.80 -5.80
C ASN A 139 -2.60 -9.59 -6.93
N ALA A 140 -2.88 -8.71 -7.89
CA ALA A 140 -1.93 -8.33 -8.93
C ALA A 140 -0.84 -7.37 -8.41
N CYS A 141 -1.03 -6.74 -7.25
CA CYS A 141 -0.05 -5.88 -6.61
C CYS A 141 0.88 -6.66 -5.67
N ASP A 142 2.07 -6.13 -5.39
CA ASP A 142 2.95 -6.64 -4.33
C ASP A 142 2.49 -6.15 -2.95
N LEU A 143 1.88 -4.96 -2.92
CA LEU A 143 1.28 -4.34 -1.74
C LEU A 143 0.00 -3.63 -2.16
N PHE A 144 -1.07 -3.79 -1.38
CA PHE A 144 -2.32 -3.06 -1.59
C PHE A 144 -2.80 -2.38 -0.31
N VAL A 145 -3.07 -1.09 -0.38
CA VAL A 145 -3.53 -0.30 0.77
C VAL A 145 -4.96 0.17 0.55
N TYR A 146 -5.84 -0.20 1.47
CA TYR A 146 -7.22 0.29 1.45
C TYR A 146 -7.30 1.74 1.93
N THR A 147 -8.01 2.59 1.19
CA THR A 147 -8.20 4.02 1.52
C THR A 147 -8.83 4.21 2.89
N GLU A 148 -9.68 3.29 3.34
CA GLU A 148 -10.28 3.29 4.68
C GLU A 148 -9.23 3.22 5.80
N ASN A 149 -8.09 2.56 5.54
CA ASN A 149 -6.97 2.52 6.49
C ASN A 149 -6.20 3.85 6.57
N LEU A 150 -6.25 4.65 5.49
CA LEU A 150 -5.63 5.99 5.45
C LEU A 150 -6.43 7.03 6.25
N VAL A 151 -7.75 6.90 6.28
CA VAL A 151 -8.64 7.82 7.04
C VAL A 151 -8.38 7.75 8.54
N THR A 152 -8.00 6.59 9.06
CA THR A 152 -7.69 6.42 10.49
C THR A 152 -6.49 7.25 10.95
N LEU A 153 -5.62 7.67 10.05
CA LEU A 153 -4.49 8.56 10.35
C LEU A 153 -4.89 10.01 10.63
N LYS A 154 -6.08 10.45 10.18
CA LYS A 154 -6.60 11.81 10.41
C LYS A 154 -7.10 12.06 11.85
N LYS A 155 -7.38 11.02 12.63
CA LYS A 155 -7.77 11.15 14.03
C LYS A 155 -6.52 11.30 14.90
N SER A 156 -5.92 12.49 14.91
CA SER A 156 -4.86 12.93 15.80
C SER A 156 -5.34 13.24 17.22
N PRO A 157 -4.43 13.31 18.21
CA PRO A 157 -4.66 12.94 19.60
C PRO A 157 -5.23 14.08 20.42
N ASN A 158 -6.55 14.23 20.49
CA ASN A 158 -7.21 14.99 21.56
C ASN A 158 -8.69 14.60 21.69
N THR A 159 -8.93 13.35 22.01
CA THR A 159 -10.15 12.96 22.73
C THR A 159 -9.80 11.75 23.56
N ASN A 160 -9.73 11.96 24.87
CA ASN A 160 -9.79 10.92 25.89
C ASN A 160 -11.12 10.16 25.74
N SER A 161 -11.16 9.19 24.85
CA SER A 161 -12.14 8.13 24.87
C SER A 161 -11.40 6.84 25.19
N GLN A 162 -11.55 6.43 26.44
CA GLN A 162 -11.24 5.09 26.92
C GLN A 162 -11.88 4.08 25.95
N GLN A 163 -11.10 3.59 24.98
CA GLN A 163 -11.50 2.43 24.20
C GLN A 163 -11.36 1.21 25.11
N LYS A 164 -12.48 0.81 25.69
CA LYS A 164 -12.69 -0.54 26.22
C LYS A 164 -12.29 -1.53 25.13
N GLY A 165 -11.60 -2.61 25.54
CA GLY A 165 -11.06 -3.67 24.71
C GLY A 165 -11.98 -4.06 23.56
N GLY A 166 -11.41 -4.01 22.34
CA GLY A 166 -12.16 -4.18 21.11
C GLY A 166 -12.82 -5.55 21.02
N ALA A 167 -14.12 -5.59 21.19
CA ALA A 167 -14.94 -6.67 20.68
C ALA A 167 -14.81 -6.65 19.15
N ARG A 168 -14.45 -7.80 18.54
CA ARG A 168 -14.41 -8.01 17.08
C ARG A 168 -15.72 -7.47 16.46
N LYS A 169 -15.61 -6.62 15.46
CA LYS A 169 -16.77 -6.25 14.65
C LYS A 169 -17.25 -7.49 13.92
N LYS A 170 -18.54 -7.82 14.03
CA LYS A 170 -19.15 -8.93 13.30
C LYS A 170 -18.91 -8.75 11.81
N GLY A 171 -18.10 -9.64 11.19
CA GLY A 171 -17.81 -9.64 9.74
C GLY A 171 -16.34 -9.45 9.35
N GLU A 172 -15.43 -9.14 10.29
CA GLU A 172 -13.99 -9.13 9.98
C GLU A 172 -13.43 -10.56 10.03
N PRO A 173 -12.65 -10.97 9.01
CA PRO A 173 -12.03 -12.30 8.99
C PRO A 173 -11.06 -12.45 10.17
N ASP A 174 -10.93 -13.66 10.70
CA ASP A 174 -9.97 -13.95 11.75
C ASP A 174 -8.53 -13.89 11.16
N PRO A 175 -7.65 -13.01 11.65
CA PRO A 175 -6.29 -12.93 11.15
C PRO A 175 -5.39 -14.11 11.60
N LEU A 176 -5.82 -14.89 12.59
CA LEU A 176 -4.99 -15.92 13.19
C LEU A 176 -4.51 -17.00 12.21
N PRO A 177 -5.34 -17.55 11.30
CA PRO A 177 -4.85 -18.49 10.31
C PRO A 177 -3.75 -17.91 9.41
N LEU A 178 -3.91 -16.66 8.96
CA LEU A 178 -2.95 -15.97 8.12
C LEU A 178 -1.64 -15.67 8.88
N LEU A 179 -1.74 -15.25 10.14
CA LEU A 179 -0.58 -15.04 11.01
C LEU A 179 0.19 -16.34 11.24
N THR A 180 -0.50 -17.47 11.42
CA THR A 180 0.13 -18.78 11.62
C THR A 180 0.87 -19.23 10.36
N GLN A 181 0.22 -19.11 9.19
CA GLN A 181 0.83 -19.46 7.91
C GLN A 181 2.06 -18.59 7.60
N ALA A 182 1.98 -17.28 7.87
CA ALA A 182 3.11 -16.38 7.70
C ALA A 182 4.27 -16.70 8.66
N PHE A 183 3.97 -17.14 9.88
CA PHE A 183 4.97 -17.60 10.81
C PHE A 183 5.69 -18.87 10.27
N GLU A 184 4.95 -19.85 9.78
CA GLU A 184 5.51 -21.09 9.19
C GLU A 184 6.44 -20.80 8.00
N MET A 185 6.15 -19.78 7.20
CA MET A 185 7.01 -19.33 6.10
C MET A 185 8.28 -18.62 6.56
N ALA A 186 8.24 -17.97 7.73
CA ALA A 186 9.30 -17.08 8.23
C ALA A 186 10.17 -17.71 9.33
N VAL A 187 9.75 -18.86 9.91
CA VAL A 187 10.42 -19.50 11.03
C VAL A 187 11.82 -19.98 10.63
N GLN A 188 12.80 -19.75 11.51
CA GLN A 188 14.18 -20.21 11.37
C GLN A 188 14.42 -21.54 12.12
N GLN A 189 15.61 -22.10 11.96
CA GLN A 189 15.97 -23.39 12.58
C GLN A 189 15.89 -23.40 14.11
N ASP A 190 16.01 -22.24 14.74
CA ASP A 190 15.89 -22.04 16.19
C ASP A 190 14.44 -21.96 16.69
N GLY A 191 13.47 -22.08 15.77
CA GLY A 191 12.04 -22.02 16.06
C GLY A 191 11.49 -20.59 16.25
N TRP A 192 12.28 -19.55 15.95
CA TRP A 192 11.88 -18.15 15.99
C TRP A 192 11.76 -17.56 14.59
N ALA A 193 10.84 -16.64 14.40
CA ALA A 193 10.73 -15.82 13.19
C ALA A 193 10.96 -14.35 13.54
N SER A 194 11.71 -13.62 12.70
CA SER A 194 11.75 -12.17 12.86
C SER A 194 10.40 -11.57 12.46
N LEU A 195 9.98 -10.50 13.14
CA LEU A 195 8.72 -9.83 12.79
C LEU A 195 8.76 -9.21 11.39
N ALA A 196 9.94 -8.82 10.92
CA ALA A 196 10.15 -8.31 9.57
C ALA A 196 9.92 -9.41 8.51
N SER A 197 10.53 -10.58 8.70
CA SER A 197 10.33 -11.73 7.80
C SER A 197 8.87 -12.18 7.79
N MET A 198 8.22 -12.19 8.95
CA MET A 198 6.81 -12.52 9.07
C MET A 198 5.93 -11.46 8.35
N GLY A 199 6.30 -10.17 8.42
CA GLY A 199 5.63 -9.11 7.67
C GLY A 199 5.72 -9.32 6.16
N ASN A 200 6.90 -9.67 5.65
CA ASN A 200 7.09 -9.98 4.23
C ASN A 200 6.27 -11.20 3.80
N ALA A 201 6.24 -12.26 4.62
CA ALA A 201 5.41 -13.43 4.36
C ALA A 201 3.91 -13.09 4.31
N LEU A 202 3.44 -12.21 5.20
CA LEU A 202 2.06 -11.73 5.19
C LEU A 202 1.68 -11.02 3.89
N TYR A 203 2.55 -10.15 3.35
CA TYR A 203 2.30 -9.51 2.06
C TYR A 203 2.34 -10.49 0.87
N GLN A 204 3.15 -11.55 0.94
CA GLN A 204 3.13 -12.59 -0.07
C GLN A 204 1.83 -13.42 -0.05
N LEU A 205 1.25 -13.64 1.13
CA LEU A 205 0.00 -14.37 1.31
C LEU A 205 -1.24 -13.53 0.98
N ASP A 206 -1.24 -12.28 1.42
CA ASP A 206 -2.30 -11.29 1.17
C ASP A 206 -1.68 -9.90 0.99
N PRO A 207 -1.54 -9.40 -0.24
CA PRO A 207 -0.99 -8.06 -0.50
C PRO A 207 -1.75 -6.93 0.20
N ALA A 208 -3.02 -7.15 0.58
CA ALA A 208 -3.83 -6.20 1.31
C ALA A 208 -3.79 -6.38 2.83
N PHE A 209 -2.92 -7.25 3.34
CA PHE A 209 -2.76 -7.40 4.79
C PHE A 209 -2.28 -6.09 5.42
N ASP A 210 -3.06 -5.59 6.37
CA ASP A 210 -2.74 -4.37 7.12
C ASP A 210 -3.26 -4.52 8.55
N PRO A 211 -2.40 -4.41 9.58
CA PRO A 211 -2.83 -4.45 10.97
C PRO A 211 -3.92 -3.42 11.31
N ARG A 212 -3.99 -2.30 10.57
CA ARG A 212 -5.01 -1.26 10.74
C ARG A 212 -6.41 -1.75 10.40
N THR A 213 -6.54 -2.68 9.45
CA THR A 213 -7.81 -3.35 9.12
C THR A 213 -8.39 -4.10 10.32
N TYR A 214 -7.52 -4.60 11.20
CA TYR A 214 -7.88 -5.33 12.42
C TYR A 214 -7.81 -4.46 13.69
N GLY A 215 -7.78 -3.12 13.53
CA GLY A 215 -7.77 -2.17 14.64
C GLY A 215 -6.43 -2.00 15.36
N HIS A 216 -5.34 -2.46 14.78
CA HIS A 216 -3.99 -2.36 15.35
C HIS A 216 -3.10 -1.40 14.55
N LYS A 217 -2.32 -0.57 15.24
CA LYS A 217 -1.41 0.39 14.57
C LYS A 217 -0.18 -0.27 13.94
N GLN A 218 0.23 -1.43 14.45
CA GLN A 218 1.46 -2.13 14.07
C GLN A 218 1.28 -3.63 14.23
N LEU A 219 2.02 -4.42 13.43
CA LEU A 219 2.02 -5.88 13.50
C LEU A 219 2.46 -6.39 14.90
N SER A 220 3.47 -5.77 15.52
CA SER A 220 3.92 -6.11 16.88
C SER A 220 2.80 -5.99 17.92
N LYS A 221 1.98 -4.94 17.81
CA LYS A 221 0.83 -4.72 18.71
C LYS A 221 -0.30 -5.71 18.44
N MET A 222 -0.47 -6.09 17.17
CA MET A 222 -1.44 -7.09 16.76
C MET A 222 -1.07 -8.48 17.33
N ILE A 223 0.15 -8.95 17.08
CA ILE A 223 0.63 -10.26 17.58
C ILE A 223 0.59 -10.31 19.10
N GLY A 224 0.92 -9.21 19.78
CA GLY A 224 0.84 -9.10 21.23
C GLY A 224 -0.56 -9.31 21.83
N LYS A 225 -1.64 -9.33 21.00
CA LYS A 225 -3.00 -9.72 21.44
C LYS A 225 -3.23 -11.23 21.39
N PHE A 226 -2.44 -11.96 20.63
CA PHE A 226 -2.52 -13.42 20.52
C PHE A 226 -1.50 -14.13 21.41
N LYS A 227 -1.35 -13.66 22.66
CA LYS A 227 -0.33 -14.19 23.61
C LYS A 227 -0.48 -15.67 23.94
N GLU A 228 -1.66 -16.23 23.74
CA GLU A 228 -1.91 -17.66 23.92
C GLU A 228 -1.32 -18.51 22.79
N ARG A 229 -1.16 -17.93 21.60
CA ARG A 229 -0.63 -18.61 20.41
C ARG A 229 0.79 -18.19 20.06
N PHE A 230 1.19 -16.98 20.38
CA PHE A 230 2.50 -16.43 20.05
C PHE A 230 3.25 -15.96 21.28
N GLU A 231 4.51 -16.34 21.37
CA GLU A 231 5.49 -15.74 22.27
C GLU A 231 6.25 -14.65 21.53
N VAL A 232 6.47 -13.50 22.16
CA VAL A 232 7.19 -12.37 21.58
C VAL A 232 8.42 -12.08 22.40
N ARG A 233 9.59 -12.11 21.77
CA ARG A 233 10.87 -11.72 22.36
C ARG A 233 11.33 -10.41 21.73
N ILE A 234 11.80 -9.50 22.57
CA ILE A 234 12.36 -8.20 22.15
C ILE A 234 13.87 -8.28 22.37
N GLN A 235 14.62 -7.96 21.33
CA GLN A 235 16.07 -7.89 21.36
C GLN A 235 16.51 -6.48 20.93
N GLU A 236 17.29 -5.83 21.74
CA GLU A 236 17.92 -4.55 21.40
C GLU A 236 19.30 -4.81 20.83
N MET A 237 19.57 -4.36 19.61
CA MET A 237 20.87 -4.42 18.94
C MET A 237 21.16 -3.07 18.27
N ASP A 238 22.29 -2.47 18.58
CA ASP A 238 22.80 -1.25 17.96
C ASP A 238 21.78 -0.10 17.84
N GLY A 239 20.97 0.11 18.88
CA GLY A 239 19.94 1.16 18.90
C GLY A 239 18.67 0.80 18.12
N SER A 240 18.56 -0.40 17.57
CA SER A 240 17.38 -0.92 16.91
C SER A 240 16.68 -1.99 17.76
N THR A 241 15.35 -1.90 17.86
CA THR A 241 14.53 -2.89 18.57
C THR A 241 14.06 -3.96 17.59
N LEU A 242 14.57 -5.17 17.74
CA LEU A 242 14.18 -6.33 16.94
C LEU A 242 13.13 -7.15 17.70
N PHE A 243 12.07 -7.50 17.00
CA PHE A 243 11.00 -8.35 17.51
C PHE A 243 11.12 -9.73 16.89
N HIS A 244 11.16 -10.75 17.73
CA HIS A 244 11.09 -12.16 17.32
C HIS A 244 9.83 -12.79 17.88
N VAL A 245 9.27 -13.70 17.12
CA VAL A 245 8.00 -14.37 17.42
C VAL A 245 8.23 -15.87 17.36
N LYS A 246 7.60 -16.61 18.28
CA LYS A 246 7.57 -18.07 18.29
C LYS A 246 6.13 -18.54 18.49
N LEU A 247 5.74 -19.59 17.77
CA LEU A 247 4.45 -20.23 17.97
C LEU A 247 4.51 -21.08 19.25
N LYS A 248 3.51 -20.95 20.10
CA LYS A 248 3.34 -21.80 21.28
C LYS A 248 2.62 -23.08 20.89
N GLU A 249 3.10 -24.19 21.38
CA GLU A 249 2.47 -25.51 21.26
C GLU A 249 1.12 -25.58 21.98
#